data_567b4f532f68faf5d3379b3074f25834
#
_entry.id   567b4f532f68faf5d3379b3074f25834
#
_cell.length_a   1.000
_cell.length_b   1.000
_cell.length_c   1.000
_cell.angle_alpha   90.00
_cell.angle_beta   90.00
_cell.angle_gamma   90.00
#
_symmetry.space_group_name_H-M   'P 1'
#
loop_
_entity.id
_entity.type
_entity.pdbx_description
1 polymer ?
#
loop_
_entity_poly.entity_id
_entity_poly.type
_entity_poly.pdbx_seq_one_letter_code
_entity_poly.pdbx_strand_id
1 'polypeptide(L)'
;MKIHESDNVEVRADGQKYALTAMETGETVVKYGFPIGRATRKIAAGEKVSPANLHSALSGTGEWQYRKGAAVAPTGETRYFEGYLRKDGRAGVRNGLWIIPTVGCVNGIARALAAKCGATALTHPYGCSQLGDDLQCTRRALAALAKHPNAGGVLLLGLGCENNTMDSMRAALGDYDPERVRFLTVQDVENELAAGEKILAELRAVISADKKQKIPFSALRIGVKCGGSDGYSGITANPAVGRVSDAFYAAGASVLMCETPEVFGAEELLFSRAKSEAVFEECSRTVREFRQYFIDHGEPISENPSPGNIAGGITTLEEKSLGCVQKAGRLPLCGTLTPGAEPADGQGLYLVPGPGNDMVSSTLLAAAGAQLILFTTGRGTPFVAPDAENRLQQRACRKETALD
;
A
#
# COMPACT_ATOMS: atom_id res chain seq x y z
N MET A 1 -11.71 -22.48 14.84
CA MET A 1 -12.25 -22.37 13.46
C MET A 1 -11.21 -22.91 12.49
N LYS A 2 -11.55 -23.98 11.78
CA LYS A 2 -10.78 -24.55 10.67
C LYS A 2 -11.18 -23.77 9.40
N ILE A 3 -10.23 -23.37 8.55
CA ILE A 3 -10.46 -22.49 7.39
C ILE A 3 -10.60 -23.32 6.11
N HIS A 4 -9.75 -24.33 5.95
CA HIS A 4 -9.73 -25.22 4.80
C HIS A 4 -9.72 -26.68 5.27
N GLU A 5 -10.26 -27.61 4.46
CA GLU A 5 -10.37 -29.01 4.85
C GLU A 5 -9.01 -29.69 5.11
N SER A 6 -7.94 -29.26 4.44
CA SER A 6 -6.59 -29.77 4.62
C SER A 6 -5.84 -29.16 5.81
N ASP A 7 -6.42 -28.15 6.50
CA ASP A 7 -5.75 -27.52 7.63
C ASP A 7 -5.57 -28.53 8.78
N ASN A 8 -4.36 -28.60 9.35
CA ASN A 8 -4.05 -29.34 10.56
C ASN A 8 -3.98 -28.47 11.81
N VAL A 9 -4.36 -27.19 11.67
CA VAL A 9 -4.54 -26.25 12.78
C VAL A 9 -5.90 -25.55 12.69
N GLU A 10 -6.36 -25.02 13.82
CA GLU A 10 -7.55 -24.17 13.93
C GLU A 10 -7.23 -22.86 14.65
N VAL A 11 -7.96 -21.79 14.36
CA VAL A 11 -7.93 -20.54 15.14
C VAL A 11 -9.08 -20.55 16.13
N ARG A 12 -8.78 -20.33 17.43
CA ARG A 12 -9.77 -20.25 18.52
C ARG A 12 -10.15 -18.79 18.81
N ALA A 13 -11.10 -18.62 19.73
CA ALA A 13 -11.66 -17.31 20.08
C ALA A 13 -10.64 -16.30 20.65
N ASP A 14 -9.50 -16.77 21.14
CA ASP A 14 -8.37 -15.94 21.58
C ASP A 14 -7.49 -15.43 20.42
N GLY A 15 -7.80 -15.81 19.19
CA GLY A 15 -7.03 -15.46 17.98
C GLY A 15 -5.76 -16.30 17.79
N GLN A 16 -5.53 -17.30 18.65
CA GLN A 16 -4.36 -18.17 18.59
C GLN A 16 -4.65 -19.46 17.80
N LYS A 17 -3.59 -20.08 17.30
CA LYS A 17 -3.67 -21.37 16.59
C LYS A 17 -3.46 -22.54 17.52
N TYR A 18 -4.18 -23.61 17.26
CA TYR A 18 -4.09 -24.87 17.97
C TYR A 18 -4.06 -26.05 17.01
N ALA A 19 -3.23 -27.04 17.29
CA ALA A 19 -3.10 -28.23 16.49
C ALA A 19 -4.41 -29.06 16.54
N LEU A 20 -4.92 -29.47 15.39
CA LEU A 20 -6.09 -30.39 15.31
C LEU A 20 -5.69 -31.81 15.50
N THR A 21 -4.49 -32.22 15.07
CA THR A 21 -3.87 -33.52 15.19
C THR A 21 -2.49 -33.40 15.77
N ALA A 22 -1.93 -34.46 16.32
CA ALA A 22 -0.54 -34.51 16.73
C ALA A 22 0.35 -34.40 15.47
N MET A 23 1.45 -33.66 15.57
CA MET A 23 2.43 -33.46 14.50
C MET A 23 3.82 -33.82 15.01
N GLU A 24 4.60 -34.50 14.18
CA GLU A 24 5.98 -34.85 14.50
C GLU A 24 6.96 -33.74 14.11
N THR A 25 8.18 -33.79 14.63
CA THR A 25 9.25 -32.84 14.27
C THR A 25 9.51 -32.84 12.77
N GLY A 26 9.57 -31.64 12.16
CA GLY A 26 9.76 -31.45 10.71
C GLY A 26 8.49 -31.56 9.87
N GLU A 27 7.38 -31.97 10.48
CA GLU A 27 6.08 -32.06 9.79
C GLU A 27 5.57 -30.67 9.38
N THR A 28 4.92 -30.61 8.22
CA THR A 28 4.37 -29.36 7.66
C THR A 28 3.11 -28.97 8.40
N VAL A 29 3.09 -27.73 8.88
CA VAL A 29 1.87 -27.11 9.44
C VAL A 29 1.12 -26.41 8.30
N VAL A 30 -0.18 -26.72 8.18
CA VAL A 30 -1.05 -26.25 7.09
C VAL A 30 -2.16 -25.37 7.65
N LYS A 31 -2.34 -24.18 7.07
CA LYS A 31 -3.44 -23.25 7.31
C LYS A 31 -3.84 -22.60 5.99
N TYR A 32 -5.11 -22.31 5.80
CA TYR A 32 -5.68 -21.82 4.54
C TYR A 32 -5.52 -22.79 3.35
N GLY A 33 -5.26 -24.06 3.61
CA GLY A 33 -4.96 -25.06 2.59
C GLY A 33 -3.49 -25.06 2.12
N PHE A 34 -2.62 -24.24 2.73
CA PHE A 34 -1.22 -24.05 2.33
C PHE A 34 -0.25 -24.26 3.51
N PRO A 35 1.00 -24.65 3.23
CA PRO A 35 2.05 -24.71 4.24
C PRO A 35 2.29 -23.32 4.86
N ILE A 36 2.35 -23.29 6.20
CA ILE A 36 2.73 -22.08 6.96
C ILE A 36 4.05 -22.24 7.71
N GLY A 37 4.77 -23.34 7.51
CA GLY A 37 6.06 -23.64 8.13
C GLY A 37 6.14 -25.10 8.56
N ARG A 38 7.21 -25.40 9.33
CA ARG A 38 7.50 -26.77 9.84
C ARG A 38 7.60 -26.80 11.35
N ALA A 39 7.07 -27.86 11.95
CA ALA A 39 7.17 -28.12 13.38
C ALA A 39 8.63 -28.28 13.81
N THR A 40 9.08 -27.54 14.83
CA THR A 40 10.45 -27.64 15.37
C THR A 40 10.62 -28.75 16.38
N ARG A 41 9.53 -29.24 16.93
CA ARG A 41 9.42 -30.36 17.85
C ARG A 41 8.06 -31.04 17.70
N LYS A 42 7.86 -32.15 18.38
CA LYS A 42 6.55 -32.77 18.47
C LYS A 42 5.52 -31.79 19.06
N ILE A 43 4.34 -31.67 18.43
CA ILE A 43 3.21 -30.85 18.83
C ILE A 43 2.04 -31.78 19.11
N ALA A 44 1.50 -31.76 20.30
CA ALA A 44 0.34 -32.61 20.65
C ALA A 44 -0.96 -32.06 20.06
N ALA A 45 -1.94 -32.91 19.82
CA ALA A 45 -3.28 -32.47 19.47
C ALA A 45 -3.85 -31.54 20.55
N GLY A 46 -4.43 -30.40 20.15
CA GLY A 46 -4.92 -29.34 21.03
C GLY A 46 -3.85 -28.41 21.59
N GLU A 47 -2.58 -28.66 21.31
CA GLU A 47 -1.48 -27.76 21.71
C GLU A 47 -1.47 -26.48 20.88
N LYS A 48 -1.09 -25.36 21.52
CA LYS A 48 -0.93 -24.06 20.86
C LYS A 48 0.27 -24.10 19.90
N VAL A 49 0.04 -23.66 18.65
CA VAL A 49 1.07 -23.47 17.62
C VAL A 49 1.56 -22.03 17.65
N SER A 50 2.87 -21.85 17.86
CA SER A 50 3.51 -20.56 18.07
C SER A 50 4.96 -20.59 17.57
N PRO A 51 5.72 -19.47 17.57
CA PRO A 51 7.13 -19.49 17.21
C PRO A 51 8.01 -20.41 18.07
N ALA A 52 7.52 -20.88 19.22
CA ALA A 52 8.23 -21.83 20.08
C ALA A 52 8.25 -23.26 19.51
N ASN A 53 7.36 -23.59 18.56
CA ASN A 53 7.22 -24.94 18.00
C ASN A 53 6.96 -24.95 16.49
N LEU A 54 7.00 -23.78 15.82
CA LEU A 54 6.86 -23.62 14.38
C LEU A 54 7.89 -22.64 13.86
N HIS A 55 8.58 -22.96 12.76
CA HIS A 55 9.46 -22.03 12.05
C HIS A 55 9.07 -21.92 10.57
N SER A 56 9.48 -20.80 9.95
CA SER A 56 9.35 -20.57 8.51
C SER A 56 10.19 -21.58 7.71
N ALA A 57 9.68 -22.00 6.58
CA ALA A 57 10.40 -22.82 5.60
C ALA A 57 10.96 -21.98 4.43
N LEU A 58 10.77 -20.65 4.46
CA LEU A 58 11.24 -19.76 3.40
C LEU A 58 12.76 -19.64 3.39
N SER A 59 13.34 -19.75 2.18
CA SER A 59 14.77 -19.59 1.96
C SER A 59 15.03 -19.10 0.54
N GLY A 60 16.18 -18.44 0.32
CA GLY A 60 16.64 -18.00 -1.01
C GLY A 60 15.68 -17.01 -1.69
N THR A 61 15.94 -16.76 -2.96
CA THR A 61 15.17 -15.77 -3.76
C THR A 61 13.86 -16.32 -4.31
N GLY A 62 13.64 -17.63 -4.24
CA GLY A 62 12.48 -18.33 -4.77
C GLY A 62 12.55 -18.62 -6.27
N GLU A 63 11.96 -19.73 -6.66
CA GLU A 63 11.80 -20.14 -8.05
C GLU A 63 10.33 -20.46 -8.31
N TRP A 64 9.77 -19.85 -9.34
CA TRP A 64 8.37 -20.06 -9.77
C TRP A 64 8.33 -20.31 -11.26
N GLN A 65 7.31 -21.02 -11.71
CA GLN A 65 7.07 -21.30 -13.12
C GLN A 65 5.75 -20.69 -13.55
N TYR A 66 5.76 -20.05 -14.71
CA TYR A 66 4.52 -19.58 -15.31
C TYR A 66 3.59 -20.76 -15.59
N ARG A 67 2.38 -20.67 -15.09
CA ARG A 67 1.27 -21.56 -15.43
C ARG A 67 0.09 -20.68 -15.79
N LYS A 68 -0.37 -20.81 -17.02
CA LYS A 68 -1.57 -20.09 -17.45
C LYS A 68 -2.76 -20.56 -16.61
N GLY A 69 -3.06 -19.83 -15.56
CA GLY A 69 -4.21 -20.09 -14.70
C GLY A 69 -5.49 -19.57 -15.32
N ALA A 70 -6.61 -20.15 -14.91
CA ALA A 70 -7.91 -19.56 -15.19
C ALA A 70 -8.15 -18.42 -14.18
N ALA A 71 -7.66 -17.22 -14.49
CA ALA A 71 -8.12 -16.04 -13.78
C ALA A 71 -9.61 -15.90 -14.06
N VAL A 72 -10.44 -16.19 -13.07
CA VAL A 72 -11.89 -15.91 -13.16
C VAL A 72 -12.04 -14.43 -12.86
N ALA A 73 -11.93 -13.62 -13.91
CA ALA A 73 -12.16 -12.20 -13.78
C ALA A 73 -13.62 -11.96 -13.35
N PRO A 74 -13.87 -11.25 -12.24
CA PRO A 74 -15.21 -10.85 -11.87
C PRO A 74 -15.83 -10.00 -13.00
N THR A 75 -17.08 -10.26 -13.32
CA THR A 75 -17.84 -9.49 -14.31
C THR A 75 -18.91 -8.67 -13.63
N GLY A 76 -19.19 -7.50 -14.16
CA GLY A 76 -20.21 -6.60 -13.60
C GLY A 76 -20.53 -5.47 -14.55
N GLU A 77 -21.48 -4.64 -14.14
CA GLU A 77 -21.88 -3.45 -14.87
C GLU A 77 -20.97 -2.27 -14.56
N THR A 78 -20.73 -1.40 -15.52
CA THR A 78 -20.04 -0.14 -15.32
C THR A 78 -20.78 0.70 -14.27
N ARG A 79 -20.08 1.05 -13.22
CA ARG A 79 -20.55 1.94 -12.15
C ARG A 79 -19.90 3.31 -12.25
N TYR A 80 -20.51 4.28 -11.60
CA TYR A 80 -20.08 5.67 -11.62
C TYR A 80 -19.98 6.22 -10.21
N PHE A 81 -19.11 7.20 -10.04
CA PHE A 81 -18.99 7.99 -8.81
C PHE A 81 -19.01 9.48 -9.12
N GLU A 82 -19.31 10.29 -8.12
CA GLU A 82 -19.22 11.73 -8.19
C GLU A 82 -17.80 12.19 -7.82
N GLY A 83 -17.05 12.67 -8.80
CA GLY A 83 -15.65 13.04 -8.64
C GLY A 83 -15.23 14.25 -9.46
N TYR A 84 -13.96 14.59 -9.38
CA TYR A 84 -13.35 15.75 -10.03
C TYR A 84 -12.50 15.26 -11.22
N LEU A 85 -12.92 15.54 -12.44
CA LEU A 85 -12.15 15.23 -13.63
C LEU A 85 -11.03 16.26 -13.82
N ARG A 86 -9.80 15.81 -14.00
CA ARG A 86 -8.64 16.64 -14.27
C ARG A 86 -8.44 16.84 -15.77
N LYS A 87 -7.67 17.87 -16.16
CA LYS A 87 -7.38 18.19 -17.58
C LYS A 87 -6.68 17.05 -18.31
N ASP A 88 -5.93 16.21 -17.59
CA ASP A 88 -5.23 15.03 -18.11
C ASP A 88 -6.12 13.76 -18.20
N GLY A 89 -7.42 13.88 -17.92
CA GLY A 89 -8.38 12.79 -17.97
C GLY A 89 -8.43 11.91 -16.72
N ARG A 90 -7.52 12.11 -15.74
CA ARG A 90 -7.58 11.40 -14.45
C ARG A 90 -8.68 11.98 -13.56
N ALA A 91 -9.13 11.21 -12.59
CA ALA A 91 -10.23 11.59 -11.73
C ALA A 91 -9.86 11.53 -10.24
N GLY A 92 -10.19 12.60 -9.50
CA GLY A 92 -10.07 12.65 -8.06
C GLY A 92 -11.40 12.35 -7.37
N VAL A 93 -11.37 11.64 -6.26
CA VAL A 93 -12.50 11.50 -5.33
C VAL A 93 -12.53 12.63 -4.32
N ARG A 94 -11.43 13.36 -4.19
CA ARG A 94 -11.23 14.54 -3.37
C ARG A 94 -10.71 15.71 -4.21
N ASN A 95 -10.70 16.91 -3.63
CA ASN A 95 -10.21 18.13 -4.25
C ASN A 95 -9.38 18.90 -3.21
N GLY A 96 -8.31 18.25 -2.72
CA GLY A 96 -7.49 18.75 -1.64
C GLY A 96 -6.55 19.88 -2.07
N LEU A 97 -6.24 20.77 -1.13
CA LEU A 97 -5.17 21.76 -1.28
C LEU A 97 -3.95 21.23 -0.53
N TRP A 98 -2.87 20.93 -1.26
CA TRP A 98 -1.69 20.28 -0.69
C TRP A 98 -0.46 21.17 -0.71
N ILE A 99 0.40 21.00 0.30
CA ILE A 99 1.75 21.59 0.36
C ILE A 99 2.72 20.43 0.40
N ILE A 100 3.61 20.38 -0.57
CA ILE A 100 4.63 19.33 -0.69
C ILE A 100 6.01 19.96 -0.58
N PRO A 101 6.70 19.78 0.58
CA PRO A 101 8.10 20.16 0.71
C PRO A 101 8.98 19.42 -0.30
N THR A 102 9.96 20.11 -0.90
CA THR A 102 11.03 19.45 -1.67
C THR A 102 12.13 18.91 -0.75
N VAL A 103 12.20 19.46 0.47
CA VAL A 103 13.19 19.12 1.50
C VAL A 103 12.61 19.22 2.90
N GLY A 104 13.07 18.37 3.81
CA GLY A 104 12.59 18.32 5.20
C GLY A 104 12.79 19.62 5.99
N CYS A 105 13.75 20.45 5.61
CA CYS A 105 14.06 21.72 6.28
C CYS A 105 12.88 22.70 6.32
N VAL A 106 11.99 22.67 5.34
CA VAL A 106 10.82 23.57 5.24
C VAL A 106 9.53 22.95 5.79
N ASN A 107 9.60 21.78 6.42
CA ASN A 107 8.43 21.11 7.02
C ASN A 107 7.69 22.00 8.04
N GLY A 108 8.42 22.81 8.82
CA GLY A 108 7.83 23.73 9.80
C GLY A 108 6.95 24.79 9.11
N ILE A 109 7.46 25.39 8.05
CA ILE A 109 6.75 26.38 7.25
C ILE A 109 5.54 25.74 6.56
N ALA A 110 5.71 24.54 5.99
CA ALA A 110 4.61 23.79 5.35
C ALA A 110 3.46 23.52 6.32
N ARG A 111 3.76 23.08 7.56
CA ARG A 111 2.74 22.85 8.60
C ARG A 111 2.06 24.15 9.04
N ALA A 112 2.81 25.24 9.21
CA ALA A 112 2.25 26.53 9.59
C ALA A 112 1.28 27.06 8.52
N LEU A 113 1.68 27.01 7.25
CA LEU A 113 0.83 27.37 6.11
C LEU A 113 -0.42 26.45 6.02
N ALA A 114 -0.23 25.14 6.19
CA ALA A 114 -1.32 24.17 6.15
C ALA A 114 -2.37 24.47 7.22
N ALA A 115 -1.95 24.70 8.46
CA ALA A 115 -2.85 25.03 9.57
C ALA A 115 -3.61 26.35 9.33
N LYS A 116 -2.94 27.37 8.81
CA LYS A 116 -3.53 28.68 8.56
C LYS A 116 -4.48 28.70 7.37
N CYS A 117 -4.12 27.98 6.30
CA CYS A 117 -4.86 27.99 5.05
C CYS A 117 -5.82 26.81 4.86
N GLY A 118 -5.93 25.90 5.82
CA GLY A 118 -6.74 24.69 5.70
C GLY A 118 -6.28 23.79 4.55
N ALA A 119 -4.96 23.64 4.41
CA ALA A 119 -4.31 22.75 3.44
C ALA A 119 -3.77 21.51 4.15
N THR A 120 -3.33 20.51 3.38
CA THR A 120 -2.63 19.32 3.88
C THR A 120 -1.14 19.43 3.56
N ALA A 121 -0.27 19.37 4.58
CA ALA A 121 1.17 19.34 4.39
C ALA A 121 1.67 17.88 4.34
N LEU A 122 2.25 17.47 3.21
CA LEU A 122 2.85 16.14 3.02
C LEU A 122 4.34 16.18 3.40
N THR A 123 4.62 16.22 4.70
CA THR A 123 5.99 16.41 5.22
C THR A 123 6.80 15.12 5.23
N HIS A 124 8.11 15.24 5.00
CA HIS A 124 9.08 14.13 4.99
C HIS A 124 10.47 14.62 5.43
N PRO A 125 11.42 13.73 5.83
CA PRO A 125 12.76 14.13 6.27
C PRO A 125 13.80 14.24 5.13
N TYR A 126 13.43 13.99 3.90
CA TYR A 126 14.31 13.80 2.74
C TYR A 126 14.56 15.10 1.97
N GLY A 127 15.27 14.98 0.80
CA GLY A 127 15.48 16.06 -0.18
C GLY A 127 16.86 16.69 -0.13
N CYS A 128 17.65 16.45 0.93
CA CYS A 128 19.02 16.91 1.07
C CYS A 128 19.93 15.76 1.50
N SER A 129 21.17 15.75 1.01
CA SER A 129 22.21 14.74 1.33
C SER A 129 21.79 13.29 1.06
N GLN A 130 20.84 13.07 0.17
CA GLN A 130 20.49 11.75 -0.35
C GLN A 130 21.41 11.41 -1.53
N LEU A 131 21.81 10.15 -1.61
CA LEU A 131 22.67 9.63 -2.68
C LEU A 131 21.83 9.07 -3.83
N GLY A 132 22.33 9.25 -5.06
CA GLY A 132 21.91 8.55 -6.27
C GLY A 132 20.43 8.20 -6.36
N ASP A 133 20.16 6.91 -6.27
CA ASP A 133 18.83 6.33 -6.45
C ASP A 133 17.84 6.72 -5.36
N ASP A 134 18.29 6.93 -4.11
CA ASP A 134 17.43 7.37 -3.01
C ASP A 134 16.82 8.74 -3.30
N LEU A 135 17.64 9.67 -3.80
CA LEU A 135 17.16 10.99 -4.22
C LEU A 135 16.20 10.90 -5.39
N GLN A 136 16.49 10.04 -6.36
CA GLN A 136 15.61 9.82 -7.51
C GLN A 136 14.27 9.20 -7.09
N CYS A 137 14.28 8.25 -6.17
CA CYS A 137 13.05 7.65 -5.63
C CYS A 137 12.20 8.70 -4.90
N THR A 138 12.83 9.52 -4.03
CA THR A 138 12.16 10.63 -3.35
C THR A 138 11.53 11.59 -4.35
N ARG A 139 12.31 12.05 -5.33
CA ARG A 139 11.86 12.99 -6.36
C ARG A 139 10.69 12.46 -7.17
N ARG A 140 10.76 11.20 -7.64
CA ARG A 140 9.66 10.56 -8.37
C ARG A 140 8.39 10.46 -7.53
N ALA A 141 8.50 10.06 -6.26
CA ALA A 141 7.35 9.98 -5.36
C ALA A 141 6.70 11.36 -5.14
N LEU A 142 7.49 12.40 -4.87
CA LEU A 142 6.99 13.76 -4.68
C LEU A 142 6.35 14.32 -5.95
N ALA A 143 6.96 14.10 -7.12
CA ALA A 143 6.40 14.52 -8.41
C ALA A 143 5.07 13.80 -8.71
N ALA A 144 4.98 12.50 -8.42
CA ALA A 144 3.75 11.72 -8.58
C ALA A 144 2.63 12.22 -7.66
N LEU A 145 2.96 12.51 -6.39
CA LEU A 145 2.01 13.09 -5.44
C LEU A 145 1.58 14.51 -5.86
N ALA A 146 2.48 15.34 -6.39
CA ALA A 146 2.13 16.66 -6.87
C ALA A 146 1.16 16.64 -8.06
N LYS A 147 1.13 15.54 -8.81
CA LYS A 147 0.19 15.27 -9.91
C LYS A 147 -0.97 14.36 -9.52
N HIS A 148 -1.12 14.05 -8.22
CA HIS A 148 -2.17 13.13 -7.78
C HIS A 148 -3.57 13.70 -8.04
N PRO A 149 -4.52 12.92 -8.60
CA PRO A 149 -5.82 13.45 -8.97
C PRO A 149 -6.70 13.93 -7.80
N ASN A 150 -6.44 13.47 -6.56
CA ASN A 150 -7.09 14.01 -5.36
C ASN A 150 -6.60 15.42 -4.97
N ALA A 151 -5.43 15.83 -5.47
CA ALA A 151 -4.95 17.19 -5.28
C ALA A 151 -5.65 18.14 -6.27
N GLY A 152 -6.46 19.04 -5.77
CA GLY A 152 -7.06 20.12 -6.55
C GLY A 152 -6.07 21.22 -6.83
N GLY A 153 -5.20 21.53 -5.86
CA GLY A 153 -4.11 22.50 -5.96
C GLY A 153 -2.91 22.08 -5.12
N VAL A 154 -1.70 22.33 -5.60
CA VAL A 154 -0.44 21.96 -4.96
C VAL A 154 0.51 23.12 -4.91
N LEU A 155 1.06 23.39 -3.72
CA LEU A 155 2.23 24.23 -3.52
C LEU A 155 3.44 23.34 -3.29
N LEU A 156 4.40 23.31 -4.22
CA LEU A 156 5.74 22.76 -4.01
C LEU A 156 6.59 23.82 -3.29
N LEU A 157 7.07 23.47 -2.10
CA LEU A 157 7.79 24.37 -1.21
C LEU A 157 9.24 23.92 -1.05
N GLY A 158 10.19 24.71 -1.56
CA GLY A 158 11.63 24.48 -1.45
C GLY A 158 12.30 25.44 -0.50
N LEU A 159 13.50 25.09 -0.03
CA LEU A 159 14.36 25.99 0.75
C LEU A 159 15.19 26.90 -0.15
N GLY A 160 15.92 26.31 -1.11
CA GLY A 160 16.81 27.00 -2.06
C GLY A 160 18.25 26.45 -2.09
N CYS A 161 18.65 25.61 -1.13
CA CYS A 161 20.00 25.01 -1.08
C CYS A 161 20.00 23.47 -1.08
N GLU A 162 18.86 22.84 -1.23
CA GLU A 162 18.69 21.38 -1.22
C GLU A 162 19.16 20.71 -2.51
N ASN A 163 19.52 19.39 -2.41
CA ASN A 163 19.85 18.59 -3.59
C ASN A 163 18.62 18.31 -4.47
N ASN A 164 17.44 18.24 -3.88
CA ASN A 164 16.18 18.14 -4.60
C ASN A 164 15.68 19.52 -5.02
N THR A 165 16.46 20.21 -5.85
CA THR A 165 16.21 21.58 -6.28
C THR A 165 14.85 21.74 -6.96
N MET A 166 14.34 22.98 -6.96
CA MET A 166 13.07 23.29 -7.61
C MET A 166 13.09 22.99 -9.12
N ASP A 167 14.22 23.23 -9.79
CA ASP A 167 14.38 22.89 -11.21
C ASP A 167 14.36 21.39 -11.46
N SER A 168 15.00 20.61 -10.57
CA SER A 168 14.93 19.16 -10.63
C SER A 168 13.51 18.62 -10.41
N MET A 169 12.75 19.26 -9.53
CA MET A 169 11.34 18.93 -9.31
C MET A 169 10.47 19.29 -10.53
N ARG A 170 10.70 20.45 -11.16
CA ARG A 170 10.01 20.82 -12.42
C ARG A 170 10.29 19.81 -13.52
N ALA A 171 11.55 19.40 -13.68
CA ALA A 171 11.94 18.40 -14.66
C ALA A 171 11.27 17.04 -14.38
N ALA A 172 11.18 16.61 -13.11
CA ALA A 172 10.54 15.37 -12.72
C ALA A 172 9.01 15.39 -12.88
N LEU A 173 8.38 16.55 -12.75
CA LEU A 173 6.95 16.73 -13.02
C LEU A 173 6.63 16.53 -14.51
N GLY A 174 7.54 16.93 -15.42
CA GLY A 174 7.23 16.98 -16.84
C GLY A 174 6.02 17.87 -17.11
N ASP A 175 5.04 17.39 -17.87
CA ASP A 175 3.80 18.13 -18.11
C ASP A 175 2.94 18.19 -16.83
N TYR A 176 2.54 19.39 -16.45
CA TYR A 176 1.66 19.64 -15.31
C TYR A 176 0.74 20.86 -15.60
N ASP A 177 -0.35 20.98 -14.85
CA ASP A 177 -1.25 22.13 -14.93
C ASP A 177 -0.69 23.31 -14.11
N PRO A 178 -0.19 24.39 -14.74
CA PRO A 178 0.40 25.52 -14.04
C PRO A 178 -0.61 26.35 -13.23
N GLU A 179 -1.91 26.20 -13.46
CA GLU A 179 -2.94 26.82 -12.64
C GLU A 179 -3.11 26.10 -11.29
N ARG A 180 -2.74 24.81 -11.22
CA ARG A 180 -2.93 23.94 -10.05
C ARG A 180 -1.64 23.56 -9.32
N VAL A 181 -0.48 23.65 -9.98
CA VAL A 181 0.82 23.39 -9.37
C VAL A 181 1.63 24.68 -9.35
N ARG A 182 1.90 25.16 -8.14
CA ARG A 182 2.67 26.37 -7.88
C ARG A 182 3.94 26.04 -7.10
N PHE A 183 4.90 26.95 -7.14
CA PHE A 183 6.23 26.78 -6.56
C PHE A 183 6.59 27.98 -5.72
N LEU A 184 7.26 27.73 -4.59
CA LEU A 184 7.82 28.76 -3.73
C LEU A 184 9.17 28.27 -3.18
N THR A 185 10.22 29.07 -3.39
CA THR A 185 11.52 28.88 -2.75
C THR A 185 11.64 29.88 -1.60
N VAL A 186 11.85 29.38 -0.38
CA VAL A 186 11.83 30.19 0.84
C VAL A 186 12.92 31.26 0.84
N GLN A 187 14.13 30.94 0.36
CA GLN A 187 15.27 31.86 0.33
C GLN A 187 15.14 32.97 -0.73
N ASP A 188 14.19 32.87 -1.65
CA ASP A 188 13.97 33.85 -2.70
C ASP A 188 12.97 34.96 -2.30
N VAL A 189 12.41 34.92 -1.10
CA VAL A 189 11.37 35.84 -0.63
C VAL A 189 11.68 36.40 0.75
N GLU A 190 11.25 37.64 1.01
CA GLU A 190 11.45 38.28 2.33
C GLU A 190 10.53 37.69 3.42
N ASN A 191 9.33 37.23 3.05
CA ASN A 191 8.37 36.67 3.99
C ASN A 191 7.67 35.46 3.35
N GLU A 192 8.20 34.29 3.68
CA GLU A 192 7.77 33.01 3.13
C GLU A 192 6.32 32.65 3.52
N LEU A 193 5.87 33.04 4.71
CA LEU A 193 4.49 32.78 5.14
C LEU A 193 3.52 33.63 4.32
N ALA A 194 3.78 34.93 4.18
CA ALA A 194 2.92 35.81 3.39
C ALA A 194 2.88 35.40 1.91
N ALA A 195 4.04 35.05 1.34
CA ALA A 195 4.12 34.55 -0.04
C ALA A 195 3.36 33.24 -0.23
N GLY A 196 3.54 32.29 0.69
CA GLY A 196 2.83 31.01 0.69
C GLY A 196 1.32 31.16 0.83
N GLU A 197 0.85 32.02 1.75
CA GLU A 197 -0.59 32.32 1.94
C GLU A 197 -1.22 32.87 0.67
N LYS A 198 -0.54 33.80 0.00
CA LYS A 198 -1.02 34.37 -1.27
C LYS A 198 -1.20 33.28 -2.32
N ILE A 199 -0.19 32.43 -2.54
CA ILE A 199 -0.25 31.35 -3.52
C ILE A 199 -1.37 30.36 -3.16
N LEU A 200 -1.50 29.99 -1.89
CA LEU A 200 -2.55 29.06 -1.44
C LEU A 200 -3.95 29.66 -1.59
N ALA A 201 -4.11 30.97 -1.42
CA ALA A 201 -5.39 31.67 -1.68
C ALA A 201 -5.75 31.64 -3.18
N GLU A 202 -4.78 31.85 -4.07
CA GLU A 202 -4.97 31.74 -5.52
C GLU A 202 -5.36 30.30 -5.91
N LEU A 203 -4.65 29.28 -5.40
CA LEU A 203 -4.98 27.88 -5.62
C LEU A 203 -6.35 27.53 -5.10
N ARG A 204 -6.73 28.05 -3.93
CA ARG A 204 -8.08 27.86 -3.36
C ARG A 204 -9.16 28.43 -4.25
N ALA A 205 -8.95 29.60 -4.85
CA ALA A 205 -9.90 30.18 -5.79
C ALA A 205 -10.11 29.25 -7.01
N VAL A 206 -9.02 28.67 -7.55
CA VAL A 206 -9.08 27.71 -8.66
C VAL A 206 -9.88 26.47 -8.26
N ILE A 207 -9.55 25.82 -7.13
CA ILE A 207 -10.20 24.56 -6.73
C ILE A 207 -11.65 24.77 -6.29
N SER A 208 -12.03 25.97 -5.83
CA SER A 208 -13.40 26.28 -5.44
C SER A 208 -14.36 26.37 -6.63
N ALA A 209 -13.83 26.59 -7.83
CA ALA A 209 -14.61 26.58 -9.07
C ALA A 209 -14.88 25.15 -9.60
N ASP A 210 -14.19 24.14 -9.08
CA ASP A 210 -14.33 22.76 -9.54
C ASP A 210 -15.71 22.20 -9.17
N LYS A 211 -16.31 21.50 -10.12
CA LYS A 211 -17.60 20.81 -9.92
C LYS A 211 -17.38 19.30 -10.03
N LYS A 212 -18.06 18.59 -9.14
CA LYS A 212 -18.17 17.13 -9.28
C LYS A 212 -18.96 16.77 -10.51
N GLN A 213 -18.58 15.70 -11.14
CA GLN A 213 -19.29 15.13 -12.28
C GLN A 213 -19.32 13.61 -12.17
N LYS A 214 -20.21 12.98 -12.90
CA LYS A 214 -20.38 11.53 -12.96
C LYS A 214 -19.25 10.92 -13.77
N ILE A 215 -18.41 10.12 -13.13
CA ILE A 215 -17.18 9.53 -13.70
C ILE A 215 -17.25 8.00 -13.55
N PRO A 216 -16.87 7.23 -14.57
CA PRO A 216 -16.91 5.77 -14.48
C PRO A 216 -15.84 5.23 -13.52
N PHE A 217 -16.09 4.09 -12.90
CA PHE A 217 -15.14 3.42 -11.99
C PHE A 217 -13.83 3.02 -12.67
N SER A 218 -13.79 2.95 -14.00
CA SER A 218 -12.56 2.71 -14.76
C SER A 218 -11.47 3.79 -14.53
N ALA A 219 -11.85 4.96 -14.02
CA ALA A 219 -10.93 6.00 -13.61
C ALA A 219 -10.38 5.83 -12.17
N LEU A 220 -10.84 4.80 -11.42
CA LEU A 220 -10.41 4.55 -10.04
C LEU A 220 -9.28 3.53 -9.95
N ARG A 221 -8.35 3.83 -9.04
CA ARG A 221 -7.32 2.92 -8.53
C ARG A 221 -7.50 2.81 -7.02
N ILE A 222 -7.73 1.60 -6.55
CA ILE A 222 -7.98 1.33 -5.12
C ILE A 222 -6.75 0.68 -4.54
N GLY A 223 -6.07 1.35 -3.62
CA GLY A 223 -4.99 0.76 -2.84
C GLY A 223 -5.54 -0.19 -1.77
N VAL A 224 -4.89 -1.33 -1.56
CA VAL A 224 -5.21 -2.26 -0.47
C VAL A 224 -3.99 -2.44 0.43
N LYS A 225 -4.19 -2.33 1.75
CA LYS A 225 -3.16 -2.32 2.77
C LYS A 225 -3.63 -3.00 4.04
N CYS A 226 -2.72 -3.60 4.82
CA CYS A 226 -3.04 -4.02 6.19
C CYS A 226 -1.91 -3.65 7.15
N GLY A 227 -2.27 -3.36 8.41
CA GLY A 227 -1.32 -3.06 9.49
C GLY A 227 -1.89 -3.46 10.84
N GLY A 228 -1.01 -3.73 11.82
CA GLY A 228 -1.43 -4.25 13.11
C GLY A 228 -2.18 -5.59 13.02
N SER A 229 -1.79 -6.45 12.08
CA SER A 229 -2.44 -7.71 11.76
C SER A 229 -2.40 -8.71 12.91
N ASP A 230 -3.43 -9.55 13.03
CA ASP A 230 -3.59 -10.62 14.02
C ASP A 230 -4.09 -11.93 13.38
N GLY A 231 -4.30 -12.98 14.16
CA GLY A 231 -4.73 -14.30 13.71
C GLY A 231 -6.06 -14.31 12.93
N TYR A 232 -6.88 -13.27 13.06
CA TYR A 232 -8.14 -13.13 12.33
C TYR A 232 -8.02 -12.34 11.03
N SER A 233 -6.93 -11.59 10.81
CA SER A 233 -6.79 -10.69 9.66
C SER A 233 -6.98 -11.39 8.32
N GLY A 234 -6.40 -12.58 8.15
CA GLY A 234 -6.54 -13.40 6.94
C GLY A 234 -7.85 -14.20 6.84
N ILE A 235 -8.70 -14.14 7.89
CA ILE A 235 -9.96 -14.90 7.96
C ILE A 235 -11.17 -13.97 7.75
N THR A 236 -11.05 -12.72 8.15
CA THR A 236 -12.17 -11.76 8.18
C THR A 236 -11.90 -10.51 7.33
N ALA A 237 -11.13 -9.55 7.82
CA ALA A 237 -10.99 -8.24 7.18
C ALA A 237 -10.31 -8.30 5.81
N ASN A 238 -9.23 -9.07 5.66
CA ASN A 238 -8.52 -9.16 4.38
C ASN A 238 -9.37 -9.85 3.29
N PRO A 239 -10.03 -11.00 3.56
CA PRO A 239 -10.99 -11.57 2.60
C PRO A 239 -12.19 -10.65 2.30
N ALA A 240 -12.68 -9.87 3.28
CA ALA A 240 -13.74 -8.89 3.04
C ALA A 240 -13.26 -7.80 2.05
N VAL A 241 -12.05 -7.27 2.25
CA VAL A 241 -11.45 -6.34 1.27
C VAL A 241 -11.26 -7.02 -0.08
N GLY A 242 -10.88 -8.31 -0.13
CA GLY A 242 -10.80 -9.05 -1.39
C GLY A 242 -12.13 -9.10 -2.15
N ARG A 243 -13.26 -9.25 -1.44
CA ARG A 243 -14.59 -9.17 -2.06
C ARG A 243 -14.92 -7.77 -2.57
N VAL A 244 -14.50 -6.75 -1.81
CA VAL A 244 -14.63 -5.35 -2.26
C VAL A 244 -13.75 -5.10 -3.49
N SER A 245 -12.52 -5.62 -3.52
CA SER A 245 -11.63 -5.57 -4.68
C SER A 245 -12.26 -6.22 -5.92
N ASP A 246 -12.86 -7.41 -5.77
CA ASP A 246 -13.61 -8.07 -6.83
C ASP A 246 -14.74 -7.18 -7.37
N ALA A 247 -15.50 -6.52 -6.48
CA ALA A 247 -16.62 -5.65 -6.88
C ALA A 247 -16.14 -4.37 -7.58
N PHE A 248 -15.06 -3.75 -7.11
CA PHE A 248 -14.45 -2.58 -7.78
C PHE A 248 -13.93 -2.94 -9.16
N TYR A 249 -13.23 -4.06 -9.29
CA TYR A 249 -12.75 -4.55 -10.58
C TYR A 249 -13.92 -4.85 -11.54
N ALA A 250 -14.96 -5.54 -11.07
CA ALA A 250 -16.15 -5.83 -11.87
C ALA A 250 -16.85 -4.56 -12.36
N ALA A 251 -16.75 -3.46 -11.61
CA ALA A 251 -17.26 -2.15 -11.99
C ALA A 251 -16.30 -1.34 -12.87
N GLY A 252 -15.09 -1.86 -13.14
CA GLY A 252 -14.12 -1.27 -14.04
C GLY A 252 -12.85 -0.70 -13.39
N ALA A 253 -12.73 -0.67 -12.06
CA ALA A 253 -11.58 -0.10 -11.37
C ALA A 253 -10.35 -1.03 -11.37
N SER A 254 -9.17 -0.46 -11.11
CA SER A 254 -7.94 -1.21 -10.83
C SER A 254 -7.66 -1.28 -9.34
N VAL A 255 -6.94 -2.31 -8.91
CA VAL A 255 -6.53 -2.51 -7.52
C VAL A 255 -5.01 -2.52 -7.44
N LEU A 256 -4.46 -1.78 -6.49
CA LEU A 256 -3.02 -1.67 -6.23
C LEU A 256 -2.70 -2.33 -4.89
N MET A 257 -1.74 -3.25 -4.89
CA MET A 257 -1.26 -3.92 -3.69
C MET A 257 0.23 -3.64 -3.50
N CYS A 258 0.61 -3.07 -2.36
CA CYS A 258 1.99 -2.87 -1.94
C CYS A 258 2.40 -3.97 -0.94
N GLU A 259 3.48 -3.75 -0.18
CA GLU A 259 3.97 -4.66 0.87
C GLU A 259 4.60 -5.93 0.27
N THR A 260 5.58 -5.75 -0.62
CA THR A 260 6.24 -6.88 -1.32
C THR A 260 6.72 -8.01 -0.38
N PRO A 261 7.32 -7.75 0.81
CA PRO A 261 7.66 -8.82 1.75
C PRO A 261 6.47 -9.63 2.26
N GLU A 262 5.27 -9.07 2.26
CA GLU A 262 4.05 -9.76 2.69
C GLU A 262 3.38 -10.58 1.57
N VAL A 263 4.10 -10.79 0.47
CA VAL A 263 3.77 -11.76 -0.59
C VAL A 263 4.61 -13.04 -0.44
N PHE A 264 5.74 -12.97 0.28
CA PHE A 264 6.69 -14.09 0.41
C PHE A 264 6.03 -15.32 1.05
N GLY A 265 6.07 -16.44 0.35
CA GLY A 265 5.40 -17.70 0.72
C GLY A 265 3.95 -17.82 0.23
N ALA A 266 3.41 -16.77 -0.44
CA ALA A 266 2.08 -16.77 -1.03
C ALA A 266 2.07 -16.38 -2.52
N GLU A 267 3.24 -16.34 -3.14
CA GLU A 267 3.45 -15.85 -4.51
C GLU A 267 2.62 -16.61 -5.54
N GLU A 268 2.51 -17.93 -5.40
CA GLU A 268 1.72 -18.78 -6.30
C GLU A 268 0.26 -18.33 -6.43
N LEU A 269 -0.33 -17.82 -5.34
CA LEU A 269 -1.69 -17.31 -5.33
C LEU A 269 -1.89 -16.08 -6.20
N LEU A 270 -0.83 -15.29 -6.42
CA LEU A 270 -0.84 -14.12 -7.29
C LEU A 270 -0.35 -14.48 -8.69
N PHE A 271 0.75 -15.19 -8.79
CA PHE A 271 1.40 -15.52 -10.06
C PHE A 271 0.56 -16.44 -10.95
N SER A 272 -0.21 -17.36 -10.34
CA SER A 272 -1.17 -18.19 -11.08
C SER A 272 -2.26 -17.39 -11.81
N ARG A 273 -2.42 -16.11 -11.48
CA ARG A 273 -3.38 -15.19 -12.09
C ARG A 273 -2.75 -14.20 -13.05
N ALA A 274 -1.45 -14.34 -13.35
CA ALA A 274 -0.75 -13.47 -14.28
C ALA A 274 -1.38 -13.53 -15.67
N LYS A 275 -1.70 -12.37 -16.24
CA LYS A 275 -2.40 -12.21 -17.51
C LYS A 275 -1.60 -12.76 -18.69
N SER A 276 -0.28 -12.74 -18.57
CA SER A 276 0.67 -13.26 -19.55
C SER A 276 1.97 -13.71 -18.86
N GLU A 277 2.79 -14.45 -19.59
CA GLU A 277 4.14 -14.83 -19.16
C GLU A 277 5.02 -13.60 -18.90
N ALA A 278 4.92 -12.56 -19.72
CA ALA A 278 5.66 -11.31 -19.51
C ALA A 278 5.29 -10.64 -18.17
N VAL A 279 4.02 -10.62 -17.80
CA VAL A 279 3.55 -10.13 -16.49
C VAL A 279 4.05 -11.01 -15.36
N PHE A 280 4.04 -12.33 -15.53
CA PHE A 280 4.61 -13.24 -14.54
C PHE A 280 6.09 -12.98 -14.32
N GLU A 281 6.89 -12.85 -15.40
CA GLU A 281 8.32 -12.57 -15.33
C GLU A 281 8.62 -11.22 -14.65
N GLU A 282 7.85 -10.18 -14.98
CA GLU A 282 7.97 -8.87 -14.34
C GLU A 282 7.70 -8.94 -12.83
N CYS A 283 6.58 -9.52 -12.42
CA CYS A 283 6.18 -9.61 -11.02
C CYS A 283 7.10 -10.54 -10.21
N SER A 284 7.49 -11.68 -10.78
CA SER A 284 8.40 -12.63 -10.12
C SER A 284 9.80 -12.05 -9.95
N ARG A 285 10.30 -11.29 -10.94
CA ARG A 285 11.56 -10.55 -10.83
C ARG A 285 11.48 -9.53 -9.68
N THR A 286 10.43 -8.73 -9.59
CA THR A 286 10.24 -7.75 -8.51
C THR A 286 10.29 -8.40 -7.12
N VAL A 287 9.66 -9.57 -6.96
CA VAL A 287 9.69 -10.30 -5.69
C VAL A 287 11.09 -10.86 -5.42
N ARG A 288 11.78 -11.43 -6.43
CA ARG A 288 13.16 -11.93 -6.31
C ARG A 288 14.14 -10.82 -5.92
N GLU A 289 14.05 -9.66 -6.56
CA GLU A 289 14.88 -8.49 -6.25
C GLU A 289 14.69 -8.03 -4.81
N PHE A 290 13.43 -8.05 -4.32
CA PHE A 290 13.15 -7.66 -2.94
C PHE A 290 13.65 -8.70 -1.92
N ARG A 291 13.58 -10.01 -2.21
CA ARG A 291 14.20 -11.06 -1.40
C ARG A 291 15.74 -10.94 -1.42
N GLN A 292 16.33 -10.65 -2.58
CA GLN A 292 17.77 -10.43 -2.71
C GLN A 292 18.22 -9.24 -1.85
N TYR A 293 17.43 -8.17 -1.77
CA TYR A 293 17.70 -7.03 -0.90
C TYR A 293 17.86 -7.45 0.58
N PHE A 294 17.01 -8.34 1.10
CA PHE A 294 17.19 -8.90 2.45
C PHE A 294 18.50 -9.69 2.58
N ILE A 295 18.78 -10.56 1.61
CA ILE A 295 19.99 -11.40 1.61
C ILE A 295 21.26 -10.53 1.56
N ASP A 296 21.29 -9.50 0.73
CA ASP A 296 22.43 -8.58 0.58
C ASP A 296 22.72 -7.79 1.87
N HIS A 297 21.70 -7.59 2.70
CA HIS A 297 21.82 -6.93 4.02
C HIS A 297 22.05 -7.92 5.17
N GLY A 298 22.19 -9.23 4.88
CA GLY A 298 22.39 -10.26 5.90
C GLY A 298 21.18 -10.56 6.76
N GLU A 299 19.98 -10.14 6.31
CA GLU A 299 18.72 -10.33 7.03
C GLU A 299 17.96 -11.57 6.52
N PRO A 300 17.29 -12.31 7.40
CA PRO A 300 16.45 -13.43 6.96
C PRO A 300 15.22 -12.89 6.20
N ILE A 301 14.89 -13.53 5.08
CA ILE A 301 13.70 -13.18 4.30
C ILE A 301 12.40 -13.38 5.08
N SER A 302 12.45 -14.16 6.16
CA SER A 302 11.35 -14.46 7.08
C SER A 302 11.39 -13.61 8.36
N GLU A 303 12.08 -12.46 8.36
CA GLU A 303 12.18 -11.55 9.53
C GLU A 303 10.79 -11.12 10.05
N ASN A 304 9.85 -10.84 9.15
CA ASN A 304 8.45 -10.62 9.50
C ASN A 304 7.77 -11.98 9.80
N PRO A 305 6.84 -12.12 10.78
CA PRO A 305 5.99 -11.09 11.39
C PRO A 305 6.62 -10.38 12.59
N SER A 306 6.22 -9.12 12.78
CA SER A 306 6.66 -8.31 13.93
C SER A 306 6.20 -8.90 15.27
N PRO A 307 6.85 -8.53 16.39
CA PRO A 307 6.44 -9.01 17.73
C PRO A 307 4.95 -8.77 18.03
N GLY A 308 4.37 -7.66 17.56
CA GLY A 308 2.95 -7.36 17.70
C GLY A 308 2.04 -8.32 16.92
N ASN A 309 2.44 -8.72 15.73
CA ASN A 309 1.72 -9.71 14.94
C ASN A 309 1.80 -11.10 15.58
N ILE A 310 2.97 -11.46 16.13
CA ILE A 310 3.18 -12.73 16.86
C ILE A 310 2.29 -12.78 18.09
N ALA A 311 2.27 -11.71 18.90
CA ALA A 311 1.38 -11.59 20.04
C ALA A 311 -0.11 -11.68 19.65
N GLY A 312 -0.43 -11.20 18.44
CA GLY A 312 -1.76 -11.30 17.82
C GLY A 312 -2.14 -12.67 17.28
N GLY A 313 -1.21 -13.65 17.27
CA GLY A 313 -1.49 -15.04 16.85
C GLY A 313 -0.96 -15.45 15.48
N ILE A 314 -0.25 -14.56 14.77
CA ILE A 314 0.49 -14.91 13.53
C ILE A 314 1.84 -15.51 13.93
N THR A 315 2.32 -16.58 13.28
CA THR A 315 3.57 -17.23 13.67
C THR A 315 4.69 -17.12 12.66
N THR A 316 4.37 -17.17 11.37
CA THR A 316 5.37 -17.18 10.28
C THR A 316 5.01 -16.17 9.20
N LEU A 317 5.98 -15.84 8.35
CA LEU A 317 5.74 -14.93 7.24
C LEU A 317 4.81 -15.57 6.20
N GLU A 318 4.93 -16.88 5.93
CA GLU A 318 4.00 -17.60 5.04
C GLU A 318 2.56 -17.43 5.51
N GLU A 319 2.30 -17.62 6.79
CA GLU A 319 0.95 -17.43 7.35
C GLU A 319 0.46 -15.99 7.16
N LYS A 320 1.32 -15.01 7.45
CA LYS A 320 0.99 -13.60 7.27
C LYS A 320 0.67 -13.30 5.82
N SER A 321 1.52 -13.75 4.91
CA SER A 321 1.39 -13.50 3.46
C SER A 321 0.15 -14.14 2.87
N LEU A 322 -0.16 -15.38 3.23
CA LEU A 322 -1.41 -16.05 2.83
C LEU A 322 -2.65 -15.28 3.27
N GLY A 323 -2.60 -14.63 4.43
CA GLY A 323 -3.64 -13.74 4.89
C GLY A 323 -3.65 -12.39 4.14
N CYS A 324 -2.47 -11.83 3.84
CA CYS A 324 -2.33 -10.53 3.17
C CYS A 324 -2.81 -10.53 1.73
N VAL A 325 -2.44 -11.56 0.95
CA VAL A 325 -2.81 -11.64 -0.48
C VAL A 325 -4.31 -11.79 -0.71
N GLN A 326 -5.10 -12.14 0.32
CA GLN A 326 -6.56 -12.19 0.24
C GLN A 326 -7.17 -10.83 -0.14
N LYS A 327 -6.53 -9.71 0.22
CA LYS A 327 -6.98 -8.36 -0.15
C LYS A 327 -7.08 -8.13 -1.66
N ALA A 328 -6.29 -8.87 -2.43
CA ALA A 328 -6.28 -8.81 -3.89
C ALA A 328 -7.51 -9.46 -4.56
N GLY A 329 -8.41 -10.09 -3.79
CA GLY A 329 -9.55 -10.80 -4.36
C GLY A 329 -9.12 -11.87 -5.38
N ARG A 330 -9.85 -11.96 -6.49
CA ARG A 330 -9.59 -12.91 -7.59
C ARG A 330 -9.14 -12.25 -8.90
N LEU A 331 -8.68 -11.00 -8.81
CA LEU A 331 -8.32 -10.18 -9.96
C LEU A 331 -7.17 -10.79 -10.76
N PRO A 332 -7.18 -10.62 -12.10
CA PRO A 332 -6.00 -10.92 -12.90
C PRO A 332 -4.83 -10.01 -12.49
N LEU A 333 -3.64 -10.60 -12.37
CA LEU A 333 -2.41 -9.85 -12.14
C LEU A 333 -1.95 -9.27 -13.48
N CYS A 334 -1.79 -7.93 -13.53
CA CYS A 334 -1.52 -7.17 -14.75
C CYS A 334 -0.11 -6.56 -14.82
N GLY A 335 0.68 -6.66 -13.76
CA GLY A 335 2.06 -6.15 -13.74
C GLY A 335 2.44 -5.47 -12.43
N THR A 336 3.50 -4.69 -12.50
CA THR A 336 3.94 -3.80 -11.43
C THR A 336 3.63 -2.35 -11.75
N LEU A 337 3.54 -1.51 -10.72
CA LEU A 337 3.29 -0.08 -10.91
C LEU A 337 4.17 0.74 -9.97
N THR A 338 5.06 1.53 -10.52
CA THR A 338 5.92 2.45 -9.76
C THR A 338 5.28 3.83 -9.62
N PRO A 339 5.76 4.68 -8.67
CA PRO A 339 5.29 6.06 -8.53
C PRO A 339 5.27 6.83 -9.85
N GLY A 340 4.12 7.42 -10.17
CA GLY A 340 3.92 8.22 -11.38
C GLY A 340 3.72 7.44 -12.68
N ALA A 341 3.82 6.10 -12.65
CA ALA A 341 3.54 5.28 -13.83
C ALA A 341 2.04 5.11 -14.10
N GLU A 342 1.69 4.94 -15.37
CA GLU A 342 0.33 4.58 -15.78
C GLU A 342 0.23 3.07 -16.05
N PRO A 343 -0.90 2.42 -15.73
CA PRO A 343 -1.12 1.02 -16.00
C PRO A 343 -1.00 0.71 -17.50
N ALA A 344 -0.09 -0.17 -17.88
CA ALA A 344 0.13 -0.53 -19.28
C ALA A 344 -0.97 -1.48 -19.83
N ASP A 345 -1.46 -2.40 -18.98
CA ASP A 345 -2.34 -3.51 -19.38
C ASP A 345 -3.82 -3.32 -18.98
N GLY A 346 -4.24 -2.07 -18.73
CA GLY A 346 -5.61 -1.74 -18.39
C GLY A 346 -5.99 -2.13 -16.96
N GLN A 347 -7.22 -2.60 -16.77
CA GLN A 347 -7.76 -2.89 -15.44
C GLN A 347 -7.29 -4.23 -14.89
N GLY A 348 -7.00 -4.27 -13.59
CA GLY A 348 -6.60 -5.48 -12.88
C GLY A 348 -5.88 -5.19 -11.57
N LEU A 349 -5.18 -6.20 -11.08
CA LEU A 349 -4.28 -6.09 -9.93
C LEU A 349 -2.90 -5.68 -10.40
N TYR A 350 -2.34 -4.66 -9.75
CA TYR A 350 -0.94 -4.25 -9.92
C TYR A 350 -0.20 -4.34 -8.60
N LEU A 351 1.01 -4.89 -8.63
CA LEU A 351 1.92 -4.85 -7.48
C LEU A 351 2.67 -3.52 -7.49
N VAL A 352 2.66 -2.83 -6.36
CA VAL A 352 3.46 -1.63 -6.13
C VAL A 352 4.67 -2.02 -5.29
N PRO A 353 5.88 -2.07 -5.86
CA PRO A 353 7.07 -2.49 -5.12
C PRO A 353 7.31 -1.59 -3.90
N GLY A 354 7.41 -2.19 -2.72
CA GLY A 354 7.65 -1.43 -1.49
C GLY A 354 7.64 -2.28 -0.23
N PRO A 355 8.17 -1.73 0.88
CA PRO A 355 8.25 -2.43 2.17
C PRO A 355 6.89 -2.56 2.84
N GLY A 356 6.83 -3.37 3.91
CA GLY A 356 5.64 -3.53 4.75
C GLY A 356 5.35 -2.35 5.71
N ASN A 357 6.20 -1.32 5.76
CA ASN A 357 5.99 -0.14 6.60
C ASN A 357 4.74 0.63 6.19
N ASP A 358 3.82 0.87 7.14
CA ASP A 358 2.50 1.46 6.87
C ASP A 358 2.57 2.82 6.17
N MET A 359 3.45 3.71 6.62
CA MET A 359 3.61 5.04 6.03
C MET A 359 4.20 4.97 4.63
N VAL A 360 5.24 4.17 4.44
CA VAL A 360 5.95 4.07 3.16
C VAL A 360 5.05 3.41 2.12
N SER A 361 4.43 2.27 2.45
CA SER A 361 3.57 1.56 1.52
C SER A 361 2.30 2.35 1.14
N SER A 362 1.68 3.06 2.09
CA SER A 362 0.55 3.95 1.78
C SER A 362 0.96 5.14 0.89
N THR A 363 2.15 5.71 1.13
CA THR A 363 2.71 6.76 0.28
C THR A 363 2.97 6.24 -1.13
N LEU A 364 3.54 5.04 -1.27
CA LEU A 364 3.79 4.42 -2.58
C LEU A 364 2.48 4.11 -3.32
N LEU A 365 1.46 3.58 -2.63
CA LEU A 365 0.13 3.37 -3.20
C LEU A 365 -0.48 4.68 -3.71
N ALA A 366 -0.42 5.75 -2.92
CA ALA A 366 -0.88 7.08 -3.33
C ALA A 366 -0.05 7.60 -4.53
N ALA A 367 1.28 7.52 -4.47
CA ALA A 367 2.15 7.93 -5.57
C ALA A 367 1.97 7.10 -6.86
N ALA A 368 1.50 5.84 -6.74
CA ALA A 368 1.05 5.03 -7.87
C ALA A 368 -0.39 5.36 -8.32
N GLY A 369 -0.99 6.42 -7.76
CA GLY A 369 -2.27 6.97 -8.17
C GLY A 369 -3.51 6.40 -7.47
N ALA A 370 -3.37 5.69 -6.34
CA ALA A 370 -4.52 5.23 -5.57
C ALA A 370 -5.31 6.41 -5.00
N GLN A 371 -6.54 6.61 -5.47
CA GLN A 371 -7.42 7.65 -4.96
C GLN A 371 -8.06 7.28 -3.61
N LEU A 372 -8.17 5.99 -3.33
CA LEU A 372 -8.68 5.42 -2.08
C LEU A 372 -7.75 4.29 -1.64
N ILE A 373 -7.48 4.20 -0.34
CA ILE A 373 -6.73 3.09 0.26
C ILE A 373 -7.64 2.41 1.28
N LEU A 374 -7.93 1.13 1.07
CA LEU A 374 -8.65 0.30 2.02
C LEU A 374 -7.63 -0.32 2.99
N PHE A 375 -7.59 0.21 4.19
CA PHE A 375 -6.65 -0.19 5.22
C PHE A 375 -7.33 -1.10 6.24
N THR A 376 -6.92 -2.37 6.31
CA THR A 376 -7.40 -3.32 7.33
C THR A 376 -6.49 -3.31 8.55
N THR A 377 -7.05 -3.49 9.73
CA THR A 377 -6.28 -3.61 10.98
C THR A 377 -6.94 -4.60 11.93
N GLY A 378 -6.14 -5.47 12.55
CA GLY A 378 -6.61 -6.42 13.57
C GLY A 378 -6.61 -5.80 14.95
N ARG A 379 -5.53 -5.10 15.31
CA ARG A 379 -5.30 -4.55 16.65
C ARG A 379 -5.52 -3.05 16.75
N GLY A 380 -5.80 -2.39 15.63
CA GLY A 380 -5.92 -0.95 15.53
C GLY A 380 -4.58 -0.27 15.18
N THR A 381 -4.67 0.92 14.58
CA THR A 381 -3.53 1.80 14.31
C THR A 381 -4.01 3.25 14.34
N PRO A 382 -3.24 4.19 14.90
CA PRO A 382 -3.55 5.61 14.81
C PRO A 382 -3.17 6.21 13.44
N PHE A 383 -2.43 5.45 12.61
CA PHE A 383 -1.99 5.94 11.30
C PHE A 383 -3.16 6.24 10.38
N VAL A 384 -3.10 7.39 9.71
CA VAL A 384 -4.05 7.84 8.67
C VAL A 384 -3.23 8.40 7.52
N ALA A 385 -3.46 7.90 6.31
CA ALA A 385 -2.92 8.53 5.11
C ALA A 385 -3.79 9.74 4.74
N PRO A 386 -3.23 10.96 4.65
CA PRO A 386 -4.02 12.14 4.30
C PRO A 386 -4.69 11.96 2.94
N ASP A 387 -5.98 12.31 2.87
CA ASP A 387 -6.76 12.41 1.64
C ASP A 387 -6.92 11.15 0.76
N ALA A 388 -6.46 9.97 1.20
CA ALA A 388 -6.59 8.73 0.43
C ALA A 388 -7.12 7.53 1.23
N GLU A 389 -7.31 7.62 2.56
CA GLU A 389 -7.59 6.44 3.39
C GLU A 389 -9.06 6.29 3.82
N ASN A 390 -9.57 5.05 3.71
CA ASN A 390 -10.74 4.57 4.44
C ASN A 390 -10.35 3.34 5.27
N ARG A 391 -10.52 3.41 6.59
CA ARG A 391 -10.19 2.31 7.51
C ARG A 391 -11.30 1.30 7.63
N LEU A 392 -10.93 0.02 7.64
CA LEU A 392 -11.78 -1.08 8.04
C LEU A 392 -11.17 -1.75 9.27
N GLN A 393 -11.72 -1.48 10.44
CA GLN A 393 -11.27 -2.11 11.69
C GLN A 393 -11.95 -3.46 11.87
N GLN A 394 -11.15 -4.50 12.10
CA GLN A 394 -11.59 -5.89 12.21
C GLN A 394 -12.32 -6.20 13.52
N ARG A 395 -12.05 -5.46 14.60
CA ARG A 395 -12.68 -5.66 15.92
C ARG A 395 -13.67 -4.55 16.25
N ALA A 396 -14.94 -4.79 15.95
CA ALA A 396 -16.06 -4.01 16.47
C ALA A 396 -16.30 -4.16 17.98
N CYS A 397 -15.56 -5.03 18.68
CA CYS A 397 -15.77 -5.39 20.07
C CYS A 397 -14.47 -5.41 20.90
N ARG A 398 -13.71 -4.33 20.92
CA ARG A 398 -12.93 -3.99 22.11
C ARG A 398 -13.49 -2.69 22.67
N LYS A 399 -13.77 -2.73 23.99
CA LYS A 399 -14.20 -1.59 24.78
C LYS A 399 -13.61 -0.32 24.23
N GLU A 400 -14.47 0.66 23.98
CA GLU A 400 -14.13 2.06 23.82
C GLU A 400 -13.00 2.42 24.78
N THR A 401 -11.77 2.41 24.31
CA THR A 401 -10.79 3.34 24.82
C THR A 401 -11.00 4.55 23.94
N ALA A 402 -11.79 5.47 24.45
CA ALA A 402 -11.92 6.80 23.93
C ALA A 402 -10.54 7.34 23.58
N LEU A 403 -10.32 7.61 22.30
CA LEU A 403 -9.42 8.64 21.85
C LEU A 403 -10.33 9.79 21.46
N ASP A 404 -10.67 10.63 22.47
CA ASP A 404 -11.16 11.97 22.27
C ASP A 404 -10.08 12.81 21.58
#